data_17a1127df38398720be7a50f4d7f6e3e
#
_entry.id   17a1127df38398720be7a50f4d7f6e3e
#
_cell.length_a   1.000
_cell.length_b   1.000
_cell.length_c   1.000
_cell.angle_alpha   90.00
_cell.angle_beta   90.00
_cell.angle_gamma   90.00
#
_symmetry.space_group_name_H-M   'P 1'
#
loop_
_entity.id
_entity.type
_entity.pdbx_description
1 polymer ?
#
loop_
_entity_poly.entity_id
_entity_poly.type
_entity_poly.pdbx_seq_one_letter_code
_entity_poly.pdbx_strand_id
1 'polypeptide(L)'
;QKRSVRIALRRNGRMSLSRPDGAYCFLHRAVPFSLQCAFRMIKCKERDYSREVFYMNKRYLSMTAVFTAAALLLAPISGIEAQAAPAAAAQAAYVSELTGLPTSIALQTQRPVAVMIDNDTKALPHYGLSEADVVYEMMNSTANKRVTRLMAIYKDWQNVGQIGNVRSTRPTNILLASEWNAILIHDGGPFYNNPYFKSTGISHLSGGFSRVKNGKAQEFTEYVLKNDIAKQVTTAAIPSTYTNPAAMNHWKIGATNLSAKAGNIPANLVQLNCFRLTKPYLSYNAKTGTYDYYENKKLAKDGEDKKAPSFANVILQNCTFTQYDKNGYLIYNVIGQGAGWYITGGKAIPIMWAKASETGITHYYDLSGAEITLNPGKTYIGICPSDDWTSVTVS
;
A
#
# COMPACT_ATOMS: atom_id res chain seq x y z
N GLN A 1 54.89 -1.36 -15.58
CA GLN A 1 54.86 -0.01 -15.03
C GLN A 1 53.82 0.05 -13.90
N LYS A 2 54.31 0.14 -12.64
CA LYS A 2 53.46 0.30 -11.47
C LYS A 2 52.92 1.73 -11.41
N ARG A 3 51.63 1.94 -11.56
CA ARG A 3 50.97 3.23 -11.34
C ARG A 3 50.73 3.42 -9.85
N SER A 4 51.40 4.40 -9.25
CA SER A 4 51.24 4.77 -7.84
C SER A 4 50.00 5.65 -7.66
N VAL A 5 49.15 5.29 -6.71
CA VAL A 5 48.03 6.12 -6.23
C VAL A 5 48.57 6.97 -5.08
N ARG A 6 48.43 8.29 -5.16
CA ARG A 6 48.80 9.20 -4.05
C ARG A 6 47.56 9.46 -3.19
N ILE A 7 47.72 9.24 -1.89
CA ILE A 7 46.69 9.54 -0.88
C ILE A 7 47.09 10.83 -0.19
N ALA A 8 46.21 11.82 -0.17
CA ALA A 8 46.42 13.05 0.56
C ALA A 8 45.35 13.24 1.64
N LEU A 9 45.76 13.45 2.89
CA LEU A 9 44.89 13.80 4.01
C LEU A 9 44.75 15.32 4.11
N ARG A 10 43.52 15.85 4.04
CA ARG A 10 43.21 17.25 4.36
C ARG A 10 42.69 17.38 5.79
N ARG A 11 42.95 18.53 6.42
CA ARG A 11 42.74 18.85 7.85
C ARG A 11 41.34 18.67 8.42
N ASN A 12 40.35 18.20 7.64
CA ASN A 12 38.96 18.02 8.09
C ASN A 12 38.46 16.56 8.02
N GLY A 13 39.35 15.58 8.10
CA GLY A 13 38.96 14.16 8.24
C GLY A 13 38.29 13.53 7.04
N ARG A 14 38.35 14.13 5.84
CA ARG A 14 37.84 13.54 4.58
C ARG A 14 39.02 13.03 3.74
N MET A 15 38.96 11.75 3.35
CA MET A 15 39.85 11.18 2.35
C MET A 15 39.26 11.37 0.96
N SER A 16 40.05 11.85 0.01
CA SER A 16 39.70 11.87 -1.42
C SER A 16 40.74 11.07 -2.22
N LEU A 17 40.24 10.24 -3.13
CA LEU A 17 41.08 9.55 -4.13
C LEU A 17 40.89 10.27 -5.47
N SER A 18 41.95 10.76 -6.06
CA SER A 18 41.93 11.33 -7.41
C SER A 18 42.50 10.36 -8.44
N ARG A 19 41.79 10.20 -9.54
CA ARG A 19 42.27 9.51 -10.75
C ARG A 19 42.68 10.54 -11.80
N PRO A 20 43.53 10.16 -12.76
CA PRO A 20 44.02 11.07 -13.81
C PRO A 20 42.92 11.58 -14.78
N ASP A 21 41.70 11.07 -14.70
CA ASP A 21 40.55 11.37 -15.54
C ASP A 21 39.55 12.36 -14.93
N GLY A 22 39.87 12.96 -13.77
CA GLY A 22 39.10 14.08 -13.20
C GLY A 22 37.80 13.70 -12.47
N ALA A 23 37.48 12.41 -12.25
CA ALA A 23 36.30 11.99 -11.53
C ALA A 23 36.52 11.91 -10.01
N TYR A 24 35.63 12.50 -9.21
CA TYR A 24 35.66 12.49 -7.74
C TYR A 24 34.64 11.52 -7.16
N CYS A 25 35.10 10.63 -6.28
CA CYS A 25 34.24 9.75 -5.51
C CYS A 25 34.31 10.11 -4.01
N PHE A 26 33.14 10.34 -3.38
CA PHE A 26 33.07 10.65 -1.95
C PHE A 26 32.68 9.41 -1.15
N LEU A 27 33.51 9.00 -0.20
CA LEU A 27 33.26 7.96 0.78
C LEU A 27 32.72 8.56 2.09
N HIS A 28 31.49 8.25 2.47
CA HIS A 28 30.97 8.53 3.82
C HIS A 28 31.41 7.43 4.80
N ARG A 29 31.92 7.84 5.95
CA ARG A 29 32.32 6.95 7.05
C ARG A 29 31.12 6.21 7.61
N ALA A 30 31.13 4.87 7.50
CA ALA A 30 30.25 3.98 8.24
C ALA A 30 30.93 3.53 9.53
N VAL A 31 30.15 3.48 10.62
CA VAL A 31 30.50 2.94 11.94
C VAL A 31 30.62 1.42 11.85
N PRO A 32 31.52 0.74 12.56
CA PRO A 32 31.79 -0.67 12.38
C PRO A 32 30.70 -1.54 13.03
N PHE A 33 30.06 -2.40 12.24
CA PHE A 33 29.38 -3.60 12.72
C PHE A 33 30.03 -4.81 12.06
N SER A 34 30.53 -5.71 12.89
CA SER A 34 31.14 -6.96 12.51
C SER A 34 30.11 -7.90 11.89
N LEU A 35 30.22 -8.20 10.61
CA LEU A 35 29.87 -9.48 10.00
C LEU A 35 30.60 -9.60 8.67
N GLN A 36 31.50 -10.57 8.59
CA GLN A 36 32.16 -10.98 7.35
C GLN A 36 31.14 -11.53 6.37
N CYS A 37 30.86 -10.81 5.29
CA CYS A 37 30.30 -11.37 4.06
C CYS A 37 31.28 -11.10 2.93
N ALA A 38 31.82 -12.18 2.37
CA ALA A 38 32.75 -12.17 1.24
C ALA A 38 32.01 -11.68 -0.02
N PHE A 39 32.34 -10.49 -0.51
CA PHE A 39 31.93 -10.02 -1.82
C PHE A 39 32.88 -10.57 -2.89
N ARG A 40 32.37 -11.45 -3.74
CA ARG A 40 33.00 -11.83 -5.01
C ARG A 40 32.75 -10.70 -6.02
N MET A 41 33.79 -9.99 -6.41
CA MET A 41 33.72 -8.99 -7.49
C MET A 41 33.48 -9.71 -8.83
N ILE A 42 32.35 -9.42 -9.47
CA ILE A 42 32.07 -9.78 -10.86
C ILE A 42 32.58 -8.62 -11.74
N LYS A 43 33.55 -8.93 -12.60
CA LYS A 43 34.02 -8.01 -13.65
C LYS A 43 32.93 -7.85 -14.71
N CYS A 44 32.34 -6.65 -14.82
CA CYS A 44 31.57 -6.28 -16.00
C CYS A 44 32.53 -5.87 -17.12
N LYS A 45 32.49 -6.61 -18.23
CA LYS A 45 33.17 -6.26 -19.48
C LYS A 45 32.11 -5.65 -20.40
N GLU A 46 32.30 -4.43 -20.81
CA GLU A 46 31.49 -3.80 -21.85
C GLU A 46 31.49 -4.65 -23.12
N ARG A 47 30.31 -4.88 -23.69
CA ARG A 47 30.17 -5.39 -25.03
C ARG A 47 28.95 -4.73 -25.69
N ASP A 48 29.16 -4.26 -26.92
CA ASP A 48 28.28 -3.59 -27.84
C ASP A 48 26.91 -4.26 -28.03
N TYR A 49 25.87 -3.40 -28.13
CA TYR A 49 24.53 -3.79 -28.53
C TYR A 49 24.48 -3.88 -30.07
N SER A 50 24.44 -5.07 -30.62
CA SER A 50 23.95 -5.36 -31.95
C SER A 50 22.62 -6.13 -31.84
N ARG A 51 21.64 -5.65 -32.62
CA ARG A 51 20.29 -6.19 -32.72
C ARG A 51 20.30 -7.65 -33.17
N GLU A 52 19.66 -8.51 -32.38
CA GLU A 52 19.17 -9.81 -32.88
C GLU A 52 17.65 -9.89 -32.79
N VAL A 53 17.04 -10.04 -33.96
CA VAL A 53 15.61 -10.28 -34.13
C VAL A 53 15.38 -11.79 -34.06
N PHE A 54 14.68 -12.27 -33.05
CA PHE A 54 14.27 -13.67 -32.97
C PHE A 54 12.97 -13.89 -33.73
N TYR A 55 13.05 -14.68 -34.79
CA TYR A 55 11.89 -15.28 -35.48
C TYR A 55 11.39 -16.49 -34.71
N MET A 56 10.18 -16.46 -34.20
CA MET A 56 9.49 -17.64 -33.66
C MET A 56 8.73 -18.35 -34.78
N ASN A 57 9.15 -19.58 -35.08
CA ASN A 57 8.45 -20.50 -35.99
C ASN A 57 7.20 -21.09 -35.30
N LYS A 58 6.04 -20.80 -35.89
CA LYS A 58 4.77 -21.45 -35.54
C LYS A 58 4.74 -22.87 -36.14
N ARG A 59 4.65 -23.89 -35.30
CA ARG A 59 4.17 -25.22 -35.71
C ARG A 59 2.82 -25.48 -35.06
N TYR A 60 1.80 -25.55 -35.87
CA TYR A 60 0.46 -25.99 -35.50
C TYR A 60 0.42 -27.52 -35.39
N LEU A 61 -0.09 -28.05 -34.27
CA LEU A 61 -0.62 -29.40 -34.20
C LEU A 61 -2.14 -29.31 -34.07
N SER A 62 -2.83 -29.80 -35.11
CA SER A 62 -4.26 -30.01 -35.10
C SER A 62 -4.57 -31.34 -34.42
N MET A 63 -5.45 -31.34 -33.41
CA MET A 63 -6.12 -32.53 -32.93
C MET A 63 -7.58 -32.47 -33.30
N THR A 64 -7.99 -33.28 -34.23
CA THR A 64 -9.37 -33.60 -34.61
C THR A 64 -9.95 -34.57 -33.58
N ALA A 65 -11.01 -34.15 -32.87
CA ALA A 65 -11.82 -35.02 -32.02
C ALA A 65 -13.02 -35.52 -32.83
N VAL A 66 -13.15 -36.83 -32.93
CA VAL A 66 -14.27 -37.54 -33.56
C VAL A 66 -15.43 -37.62 -32.57
N PHE A 67 -16.61 -37.06 -32.94
CA PHE A 67 -17.85 -37.29 -32.23
C PHE A 67 -18.59 -38.46 -32.85
N THR A 68 -18.83 -39.53 -32.10
CA THR A 68 -19.76 -40.61 -32.39
C THR A 68 -21.14 -40.24 -31.81
N ALA A 69 -22.12 -40.10 -32.69
CA ALA A 69 -23.52 -39.92 -32.33
C ALA A 69 -24.16 -41.30 -32.05
N ALA A 70 -24.74 -41.48 -30.87
CA ALA A 70 -25.70 -42.54 -30.58
C ALA A 70 -27.11 -41.96 -30.53
N ALA A 71 -27.97 -42.34 -31.47
CA ALA A 71 -29.37 -42.00 -31.51
C ALA A 71 -30.15 -42.97 -30.61
N LEU A 72 -30.88 -42.47 -29.62
CA LEU A 72 -31.93 -43.20 -28.88
C LEU A 72 -33.25 -42.52 -29.07
N LEU A 73 -34.16 -43.28 -29.67
CA LEU A 73 -35.58 -42.92 -29.84
C LEU A 73 -36.30 -42.95 -28.48
N LEU A 74 -36.98 -41.86 -28.14
CA LEU A 74 -37.96 -41.82 -27.05
C LEU A 74 -39.18 -41.04 -27.44
N ALA A 75 -40.32 -41.64 -27.12
CA ALA A 75 -41.69 -41.18 -27.38
C ALA A 75 -42.02 -39.91 -26.55
N PRO A 76 -43.09 -39.13 -26.91
CA PRO A 76 -43.40 -37.88 -26.29
C PRO A 76 -44.12 -38.04 -24.96
N ILE A 77 -43.63 -37.41 -23.90
CA ILE A 77 -44.38 -37.14 -22.66
C ILE A 77 -44.79 -35.68 -22.69
N SER A 78 -46.05 -35.42 -22.75
CA SER A 78 -46.69 -34.10 -22.71
C SER A 78 -46.53 -33.42 -21.36
N GLY A 79 -46.08 -32.16 -21.38
CA GLY A 79 -46.55 -31.10 -20.50
C GLY A 79 -46.08 -31.08 -19.06
N ILE A 80 -45.00 -30.36 -18.82
CA ILE A 80 -44.89 -29.35 -17.73
C ILE A 80 -43.86 -28.33 -18.25
N GLU A 81 -44.32 -27.15 -18.65
CA GLU A 81 -43.43 -26.01 -18.86
C GLU A 81 -42.95 -25.53 -17.49
N ALA A 82 -41.80 -26.04 -17.05
CA ALA A 82 -41.02 -25.41 -16.01
C ALA A 82 -40.38 -24.16 -16.63
N GLN A 83 -40.96 -23.00 -16.36
CA GLN A 83 -40.38 -21.71 -16.68
C GLN A 83 -39.05 -21.59 -15.94
N ALA A 84 -37.95 -21.88 -16.65
CA ALA A 84 -36.61 -21.68 -16.11
C ALA A 84 -36.47 -20.21 -15.77
N ALA A 85 -36.34 -19.91 -14.48
CA ALA A 85 -35.90 -18.59 -14.04
C ALA A 85 -34.62 -18.23 -14.82
N PRO A 86 -34.49 -16.99 -15.33
CA PRO A 86 -33.26 -16.60 -16.04
C PRO A 86 -32.08 -16.83 -15.12
N ALA A 87 -31.19 -17.75 -15.50
CA ALA A 87 -29.93 -17.93 -14.84
C ALA A 87 -29.26 -16.57 -14.82
N ALA A 88 -29.07 -15.98 -13.64
CA ALA A 88 -28.33 -14.76 -13.49
C ALA A 88 -26.98 -15.02 -14.16
N ALA A 89 -26.70 -14.32 -15.26
CA ALA A 89 -25.45 -14.44 -15.98
C ALA A 89 -24.34 -14.28 -14.96
N ALA A 90 -23.54 -15.32 -14.75
CA ALA A 90 -22.41 -15.26 -13.84
C ALA A 90 -21.53 -14.10 -14.30
N GLN A 91 -21.56 -13.01 -13.57
CA GLN A 91 -20.83 -11.80 -13.92
C GLN A 91 -19.34 -12.18 -13.89
N ALA A 92 -18.64 -12.02 -15.02
CA ALA A 92 -17.24 -12.37 -15.09
C ALA A 92 -16.50 -11.73 -13.93
N ALA A 93 -15.81 -12.52 -13.13
CA ALA A 93 -15.08 -12.07 -11.98
C ALA A 93 -13.65 -11.71 -12.39
N TYR A 94 -13.13 -10.68 -11.76
CA TYR A 94 -11.74 -10.27 -11.82
C TYR A 94 -11.16 -10.34 -10.40
N VAL A 95 -9.86 -10.58 -10.28
CA VAL A 95 -9.17 -10.61 -8.98
C VAL A 95 -8.55 -9.24 -8.71
N SER A 96 -9.02 -8.58 -7.65
CA SER A 96 -8.55 -7.24 -7.28
C SER A 96 -7.04 -7.25 -6.97
N GLU A 97 -6.30 -6.35 -7.60
CA GLU A 97 -4.87 -6.14 -7.37
C GLU A 97 -4.57 -5.57 -5.96
N LEU A 98 -5.57 -5.01 -5.28
CA LEU A 98 -5.42 -4.50 -3.93
C LEU A 98 -5.56 -5.61 -2.87
N THR A 99 -6.44 -6.57 -3.12
CA THR A 99 -6.82 -7.55 -2.09
C THR A 99 -6.62 -9.00 -2.51
N GLY A 100 -6.44 -9.30 -3.81
CA GLY A 100 -6.43 -10.68 -4.30
C GLY A 100 -7.78 -11.39 -4.20
N LEU A 101 -8.86 -10.67 -3.90
CA LEU A 101 -10.21 -11.23 -3.81
C LEU A 101 -10.98 -11.05 -5.12
N PRO A 102 -11.86 -12.00 -5.49
CA PRO A 102 -12.73 -11.84 -6.64
C PRO A 102 -13.63 -10.61 -6.51
N THR A 103 -13.76 -9.85 -7.57
CA THR A 103 -14.62 -8.68 -7.66
C THR A 103 -15.17 -8.52 -9.08
N SER A 104 -15.98 -7.48 -9.33
CA SER A 104 -16.56 -7.23 -10.64
C SER A 104 -15.50 -6.93 -11.69
N ILE A 105 -15.61 -7.52 -12.89
CA ILE A 105 -14.75 -7.23 -14.04
C ILE A 105 -14.79 -5.75 -14.44
N ALA A 106 -15.89 -5.05 -14.18
CA ALA A 106 -16.04 -3.62 -14.45
C ALA A 106 -15.00 -2.76 -13.69
N LEU A 107 -14.47 -3.27 -12.58
CA LEU A 107 -13.47 -2.58 -11.78
C LEU A 107 -12.03 -2.80 -12.28
N GLN A 108 -11.78 -3.72 -13.22
CA GLN A 108 -10.43 -4.12 -13.63
C GLN A 108 -9.53 -2.93 -13.99
N THR A 109 -10.04 -1.99 -14.77
CA THR A 109 -9.27 -0.81 -15.19
C THR A 109 -9.49 0.41 -14.30
N GLN A 110 -10.44 0.35 -13.36
CA GLN A 110 -10.75 1.47 -12.48
C GLN A 110 -9.58 1.80 -11.55
N ARG A 111 -9.18 3.07 -11.51
CA ARG A 111 -8.21 3.56 -10.53
C ARG A 111 -8.81 3.51 -9.13
N PRO A 112 -8.02 3.12 -8.11
CA PRO A 112 -8.45 3.30 -6.73
C PRO A 112 -8.52 4.78 -6.36
N VAL A 113 -9.27 5.09 -5.32
CA VAL A 113 -9.17 6.37 -4.62
C VAL A 113 -8.46 6.18 -3.29
N ALA A 114 -7.70 7.18 -2.86
CA ALA A 114 -7.07 7.26 -1.56
C ALA A 114 -7.68 8.42 -0.78
N VAL A 115 -8.41 8.16 0.30
CA VAL A 115 -9.12 9.18 1.07
C VAL A 115 -8.40 9.45 2.39
N MET A 116 -8.11 10.73 2.65
CA MET A 116 -7.52 11.17 3.92
C MET A 116 -8.58 11.26 5.01
N ILE A 117 -8.48 10.42 6.03
CA ILE A 117 -9.44 10.33 7.15
C ILE A 117 -8.78 10.79 8.44
N ASP A 118 -9.48 11.65 9.20
CA ASP A 118 -9.00 12.13 10.50
C ASP A 118 -8.99 11.00 11.53
N ASN A 119 -7.97 11.01 12.39
CA ASN A 119 -7.84 10.06 13.51
C ASN A 119 -7.69 10.78 14.86
N ASP A 120 -8.18 12.02 14.96
CA ASP A 120 -8.40 12.67 16.27
C ASP A 120 -9.58 12.00 16.99
N THR A 121 -9.50 11.85 18.31
CA THR A 121 -10.58 11.26 19.10
C THR A 121 -11.92 11.98 18.96
N LYS A 122 -11.91 13.28 18.62
CA LYS A 122 -13.10 14.09 18.32
C LYS A 122 -13.72 13.74 16.97
N ALA A 123 -12.95 13.15 16.06
CA ALA A 123 -13.39 12.76 14.75
C ALA A 123 -14.26 11.50 14.75
N LEU A 124 -14.06 10.63 15.73
CA LEU A 124 -14.69 9.30 15.79
C LEU A 124 -16.24 9.32 15.88
N PRO A 125 -16.94 8.31 15.38
CA PRO A 125 -16.39 7.14 14.68
C PRO A 125 -15.92 7.47 13.26
N HIS A 126 -15.05 6.61 12.70
CA HIS A 126 -14.73 6.62 11.28
C HIS A 126 -15.93 6.13 10.47
N TYR A 127 -16.00 6.55 9.19
CA TYR A 127 -16.99 6.09 8.22
C TYR A 127 -16.27 5.54 7.00
N GLY A 128 -16.73 4.41 6.49
CA GLY A 128 -16.17 3.72 5.32
C GLY A 128 -14.84 3.01 5.57
N LEU A 129 -14.29 3.07 6.78
CA LEU A 129 -12.99 2.46 7.08
C LEU A 129 -13.05 0.93 7.06
N SER A 130 -14.20 0.33 7.43
CA SER A 130 -14.42 -1.12 7.37
C SER A 130 -14.42 -1.65 5.93
N GLU A 131 -14.69 -0.79 4.94
CA GLU A 131 -14.79 -1.14 3.52
C GLU A 131 -13.47 -0.95 2.76
N ALA A 132 -12.53 -0.19 3.33
CA ALA A 132 -11.23 0.07 2.70
C ALA A 132 -10.45 -1.22 2.39
N ASP A 133 -9.84 -1.29 1.22
CA ASP A 133 -8.98 -2.41 0.79
C ASP A 133 -7.60 -2.33 1.44
N VAL A 134 -7.03 -1.12 1.51
CA VAL A 134 -5.74 -0.83 2.13
C VAL A 134 -5.87 0.39 3.02
N VAL A 135 -5.33 0.32 4.23
CA VAL A 135 -5.31 1.44 5.18
C VAL A 135 -3.89 1.72 5.61
N TYR A 136 -3.41 2.92 5.33
CA TYR A 136 -2.19 3.45 5.92
C TYR A 136 -2.51 4.25 7.17
N GLU A 137 -1.74 4.03 8.24
CA GLU A 137 -1.74 4.91 9.41
C GLU A 137 -0.34 5.46 9.67
N MET A 138 -0.25 6.78 9.89
CA MET A 138 1.01 7.46 10.16
C MET A 138 0.79 8.73 10.96
N MET A 139 1.82 9.21 11.64
CA MET A 139 1.75 10.50 12.31
C MET A 139 1.46 11.62 11.28
N ASN A 140 0.48 12.43 11.63
CA ASN A 140 0.17 13.68 10.92
C ASN A 140 0.98 14.86 11.48
N SER A 141 1.33 14.78 12.75
CA SER A 141 2.09 15.80 13.46
C SER A 141 2.83 15.17 14.65
N THR A 142 4.00 15.68 15.00
CA THR A 142 4.72 15.35 16.24
C THR A 142 4.06 15.97 17.46
N ALA A 143 3.27 17.05 17.26
CA ALA A 143 2.42 17.66 18.29
C ALA A 143 1.17 16.82 18.58
N ASN A 144 0.33 17.28 19.52
CA ASN A 144 -0.95 16.66 19.87
C ASN A 144 -0.84 15.16 20.16
N LYS A 145 0.15 14.78 20.97
CA LYS A 145 0.43 13.39 21.34
C LYS A 145 0.68 12.50 20.11
N ARG A 146 1.39 13.03 19.10
CA ARG A 146 1.66 12.31 17.86
C ARG A 146 0.38 11.82 17.18
N VAL A 147 -0.60 12.72 17.03
CA VAL A 147 -1.85 12.42 16.34
C VAL A 147 -1.58 11.82 14.96
N THR A 148 -2.25 10.72 14.67
CA THR A 148 -2.16 10.06 13.37
C THR A 148 -3.22 10.57 12.40
N ARG A 149 -3.09 10.17 11.17
CA ARG A 149 -4.08 10.25 10.11
C ARG A 149 -4.12 8.95 9.34
N LEU A 150 -5.31 8.56 8.92
CA LEU A 150 -5.50 7.41 8.08
C LEU A 150 -5.55 7.87 6.62
N MET A 151 -4.99 7.05 5.72
CA MET A 151 -5.21 7.12 4.28
C MET A 151 -5.80 5.79 3.87
N ALA A 152 -7.09 5.78 3.53
CA ALA A 152 -7.84 4.59 3.18
C ALA A 152 -7.99 4.50 1.66
N ILE A 153 -7.64 3.35 1.09
CA ILE A 153 -7.65 3.10 -0.36
C ILE A 153 -8.78 2.15 -0.70
N TYR A 154 -9.55 2.51 -1.71
CA TYR A 154 -10.73 1.80 -2.16
C TYR A 154 -10.67 1.51 -3.66
N LYS A 155 -10.84 0.26 -4.06
CA LYS A 155 -11.03 -0.12 -5.46
C LYS A 155 -12.46 0.16 -5.89
N ASP A 156 -13.43 -0.34 -5.13
CA ASP A 156 -14.86 -0.17 -5.41
C ASP A 156 -15.46 1.05 -4.70
N TRP A 157 -14.83 2.21 -4.90
CA TRP A 157 -15.21 3.45 -4.25
C TRP A 157 -16.61 3.97 -4.63
N GLN A 158 -17.21 3.50 -5.71
CA GLN A 158 -18.56 3.90 -6.13
C GLN A 158 -19.66 3.28 -5.24
N ASN A 159 -19.36 2.17 -4.59
CA ASN A 159 -20.31 1.44 -3.75
C ASN A 159 -20.17 1.75 -2.25
N VAL A 160 -19.17 2.54 -1.83
CA VAL A 160 -19.08 3.00 -0.45
C VAL A 160 -20.06 4.15 -0.22
N GLY A 161 -20.89 4.04 0.82
CA GLY A 161 -21.96 5.01 1.06
C GLY A 161 -21.46 6.33 1.65
N GLN A 162 -20.55 6.24 2.65
CA GLN A 162 -19.97 7.41 3.31
C GLN A 162 -18.53 7.13 3.72
N ILE A 163 -17.61 8.07 3.43
CA ILE A 163 -16.19 7.97 3.85
C ILE A 163 -15.79 9.24 4.59
N GLY A 164 -15.10 9.10 5.69
CA GLY A 164 -14.49 10.25 6.38
C GLY A 164 -14.54 10.18 7.92
N ASN A 165 -14.38 11.36 8.53
CA ASN A 165 -14.36 12.72 7.93
C ASN A 165 -13.06 12.97 7.14
N VAL A 166 -13.21 13.69 6.04
CA VAL A 166 -12.09 14.01 5.14
C VAL A 166 -11.21 15.09 5.74
N ARG A 167 -9.90 14.95 5.62
CA ARG A 167 -8.93 15.90 6.19
C ARG A 167 -7.74 16.15 5.27
N SER A 168 -6.90 17.08 5.72
CA SER A 168 -5.73 17.55 4.98
C SER A 168 -4.70 16.43 4.73
N THR A 169 -4.09 16.44 3.56
CA THR A 169 -2.98 15.56 3.20
C THR A 169 -1.62 16.12 3.67
N ARG A 170 -0.60 15.29 3.60
CA ARG A 170 0.82 15.58 3.87
C ARG A 170 1.69 15.03 2.75
N PRO A 171 2.95 15.49 2.60
CA PRO A 171 3.84 14.99 1.55
C PRO A 171 3.94 13.46 1.50
N THR A 172 4.07 12.80 2.65
CA THR A 172 4.14 11.32 2.72
C THR A 172 2.92 10.65 2.09
N ASN A 173 1.71 11.17 2.35
CA ASN A 173 0.48 10.61 1.78
C ASN A 173 0.45 10.76 0.26
N ILE A 174 0.96 11.88 -0.27
CA ILE A 174 1.08 12.12 -1.73
C ILE A 174 1.99 11.06 -2.35
N LEU A 175 3.17 10.82 -1.75
CA LEU A 175 4.14 9.83 -2.22
C LEU A 175 3.58 8.40 -2.20
N LEU A 176 2.85 8.03 -1.12
CA LEU A 176 2.26 6.70 -0.98
C LEU A 176 1.02 6.50 -1.86
N ALA A 177 0.17 7.53 -2.03
CA ALA A 177 -0.97 7.43 -2.94
C ALA A 177 -0.55 7.35 -4.42
N SER A 178 0.60 7.98 -4.78
CA SER A 178 1.13 7.98 -6.15
C SER A 178 1.53 6.59 -6.61
N GLU A 179 2.07 5.74 -5.72
CA GLU A 179 2.49 4.38 -6.08
C GLU A 179 1.32 3.49 -6.50
N TRP A 180 0.10 3.81 -6.04
CA TRP A 180 -1.14 3.15 -6.42
C TRP A 180 -1.78 3.71 -7.68
N ASN A 181 -1.22 4.78 -8.25
CA ASN A 181 -1.90 5.58 -9.27
C ASN A 181 -3.31 6.00 -8.81
N ALA A 182 -3.50 6.17 -7.51
CA ALA A 182 -4.77 6.52 -6.91
C ALA A 182 -5.17 7.97 -7.21
N ILE A 183 -6.48 8.28 -7.12
CA ILE A 183 -6.97 9.65 -7.05
C ILE A 183 -6.99 10.02 -5.56
N LEU A 184 -6.16 10.98 -5.15
CA LEU A 184 -6.04 11.37 -3.73
C LEU A 184 -7.15 12.36 -3.36
N ILE A 185 -7.95 12.01 -2.34
CA ILE A 185 -9.04 12.82 -1.81
C ILE A 185 -8.65 13.35 -0.44
N HIS A 186 -8.67 14.70 -0.29
CA HIS A 186 -8.27 15.36 0.93
C HIS A 186 -8.99 16.72 1.09
N ASP A 187 -8.94 17.32 2.27
CA ASP A 187 -9.38 18.72 2.49
C ASP A 187 -8.19 19.55 2.96
N GLY A 188 -7.62 20.32 2.03
CA GLY A 188 -6.48 21.19 2.28
C GLY A 188 -5.15 20.44 2.54
N GLY A 189 -4.22 21.19 3.11
CA GLY A 189 -2.88 20.76 3.46
C GLY A 189 -1.91 21.93 3.51
N PRO A 190 -0.70 21.77 4.08
CA PRO A 190 0.29 22.83 4.12
C PRO A 190 0.91 23.05 2.74
N PHE A 191 1.49 24.23 2.52
CA PHE A 191 2.16 24.59 1.27
C PHE A 191 3.33 23.66 0.93
N TYR A 192 3.88 22.95 1.89
CA TYR A 192 4.89 21.88 1.70
C TYR A 192 4.44 20.74 0.77
N ASN A 193 3.13 20.61 0.54
CA ASN A 193 2.58 19.62 -0.38
C ASN A 193 2.85 19.97 -1.85
N ASN A 194 2.95 21.27 -2.19
CA ASN A 194 3.01 21.72 -3.59
C ASN A 194 4.15 21.13 -4.42
N PRO A 195 5.40 21.04 -3.93
CA PRO A 195 6.47 20.36 -4.66
C PRO A 195 6.15 18.90 -5.00
N TYR A 196 5.51 18.17 -4.08
CA TYR A 196 5.20 16.75 -4.24
C TYR A 196 4.01 16.52 -5.17
N PHE A 197 3.00 17.39 -5.17
CA PHE A 197 1.95 17.37 -6.19
C PHE A 197 2.53 17.59 -7.59
N LYS A 198 3.48 18.54 -7.71
CA LYS A 198 4.14 18.85 -8.98
C LYS A 198 5.03 17.70 -9.45
N SER A 199 5.86 17.12 -8.58
CA SER A 199 6.83 16.07 -8.97
C SER A 199 6.17 14.74 -9.27
N THR A 200 5.14 14.36 -8.50
CA THR A 200 4.43 13.10 -8.71
C THR A 200 3.38 13.16 -9.82
N GLY A 201 2.85 14.35 -10.11
CA GLY A 201 1.75 14.52 -11.05
C GLY A 201 0.47 13.78 -10.65
N ILE A 202 0.32 13.43 -9.35
CA ILE A 202 -0.84 12.70 -8.85
C ILE A 202 -2.14 13.49 -9.07
N SER A 203 -3.17 12.80 -9.55
CA SER A 203 -4.53 13.37 -9.59
C SER A 203 -5.07 13.49 -8.18
N HIS A 204 -5.61 14.65 -7.81
CA HIS A 204 -6.19 14.86 -6.47
C HIS A 204 -7.41 15.77 -6.50
N LEU A 205 -8.26 15.61 -5.50
CA LEU A 205 -9.43 16.45 -5.23
C LEU A 205 -9.29 17.01 -3.82
N SER A 206 -9.39 18.34 -3.68
CA SER A 206 -9.19 19.05 -2.40
C SER A 206 -10.45 19.77 -1.98
N GLY A 207 -11.14 19.23 -0.95
CA GLY A 207 -12.38 19.80 -0.44
C GLY A 207 -13.56 19.75 -1.40
N GLY A 208 -14.63 20.45 -1.07
CA GLY A 208 -15.84 20.51 -1.89
C GLY A 208 -16.71 19.26 -1.78
N PHE A 209 -16.49 18.43 -0.77
CA PHE A 209 -17.34 17.30 -0.43
C PHE A 209 -18.48 17.68 0.50
N SER A 210 -19.35 16.74 0.79
CA SER A 210 -20.57 17.00 1.56
C SER A 210 -20.28 17.33 3.03
N ARG A 211 -20.94 18.35 3.56
CA ARG A 211 -20.89 18.69 5.00
C ARG A 211 -22.07 18.07 5.73
N VAL A 212 -21.80 17.08 6.57
CA VAL A 212 -22.80 16.36 7.36
C VAL A 212 -22.97 17.02 8.73
N LYS A 213 -24.21 17.36 9.09
CA LYS A 213 -24.54 17.86 10.42
C LYS A 213 -24.46 16.71 11.44
N ASN A 214 -23.39 16.67 12.20
CA ASN A 214 -23.10 15.58 13.17
C ASN A 214 -22.87 16.11 14.60
N GLY A 215 -23.15 17.39 14.87
CA GLY A 215 -22.95 18.02 16.17
C GLY A 215 -21.50 18.32 16.54
N LYS A 216 -20.54 18.10 15.63
CA LYS A 216 -19.11 18.36 15.84
C LYS A 216 -18.70 19.74 15.27
N ALA A 217 -17.47 20.18 15.58
CA ALA A 217 -16.88 21.35 14.97
C ALA A 217 -16.79 21.16 13.44
N GLN A 218 -16.86 22.28 12.71
CA GLN A 218 -16.91 22.30 11.24
C GLN A 218 -15.81 21.45 10.59
N GLU A 219 -14.63 21.44 11.17
CA GLU A 219 -13.50 20.65 10.68
C GLU A 219 -13.72 19.13 10.68
N PHE A 220 -14.71 18.62 11.43
CA PHE A 220 -15.08 17.20 11.51
C PHE A 220 -16.39 16.86 10.77
N THR A 221 -16.83 17.71 9.86
CA THR A 221 -18.15 17.57 9.19
C THR A 221 -18.06 17.22 7.71
N GLU A 222 -16.86 17.22 7.09
CA GLU A 222 -16.73 16.90 5.67
C GLU A 222 -16.60 15.41 5.46
N TYR A 223 -17.44 14.89 4.58
CA TYR A 223 -17.48 13.47 4.20
C TYR A 223 -17.65 13.34 2.70
N VAL A 224 -17.07 12.28 2.14
CA VAL A 224 -17.46 11.79 0.83
C VAL A 224 -18.75 11.00 0.99
N LEU A 225 -19.80 11.41 0.32
CA LEU A 225 -21.04 10.66 0.24
C LEU A 225 -21.14 9.92 -1.11
N LYS A 226 -22.09 9.00 -1.21
CA LYS A 226 -22.35 8.25 -2.45
C LYS A 226 -22.47 9.21 -3.64
N ASN A 227 -21.77 8.90 -4.73
CA ASN A 227 -21.64 9.66 -5.97
C ASN A 227 -20.80 10.95 -5.92
N ASP A 228 -20.37 11.43 -4.76
CA ASP A 228 -19.55 12.66 -4.67
C ASP A 228 -18.26 12.53 -5.46
N ILE A 229 -17.56 11.39 -5.33
CA ILE A 229 -16.30 11.13 -6.05
C ILE A 229 -16.56 11.12 -7.57
N ALA A 230 -17.55 10.37 -8.04
CA ALA A 230 -17.86 10.27 -9.47
C ALA A 230 -18.17 11.64 -10.08
N LYS A 231 -18.97 12.45 -9.36
CA LYS A 231 -19.30 13.82 -9.77
C LYS A 231 -18.05 14.70 -9.86
N GLN A 232 -17.20 14.71 -8.83
CA GLN A 232 -16.01 15.57 -8.81
C GLN A 232 -14.95 15.11 -9.83
N VAL A 233 -14.72 13.79 -9.97
CA VAL A 233 -13.82 13.22 -10.98
C VAL A 233 -14.25 13.62 -12.39
N THR A 234 -15.55 13.55 -12.69
CA THR A 234 -16.11 13.99 -13.97
C THR A 234 -15.94 15.50 -14.18
N THR A 235 -16.27 16.30 -13.17
CA THR A 235 -16.15 17.76 -13.23
C THR A 235 -14.70 18.23 -13.43
N ALA A 236 -13.76 17.55 -12.78
CA ALA A 236 -12.32 17.87 -12.88
C ALA A 236 -11.65 17.20 -14.11
N ALA A 237 -12.39 16.47 -14.93
CA ALA A 237 -11.89 15.70 -16.08
C ALA A 237 -10.70 14.77 -15.72
N ILE A 238 -10.75 14.17 -14.50
CA ILE A 238 -9.73 13.22 -14.05
C ILE A 238 -10.05 11.84 -14.65
N PRO A 239 -9.07 11.16 -15.28
CA PRO A 239 -9.26 9.80 -15.76
C PRO A 239 -9.60 8.84 -14.61
N SER A 240 -10.74 8.14 -14.69
CA SER A 240 -11.16 7.12 -13.71
C SER A 240 -10.48 5.76 -13.94
N THR A 241 -9.80 5.57 -15.07
CA THR A 241 -9.01 4.37 -15.38
C THR A 241 -7.52 4.60 -15.11
N TYR A 242 -6.77 3.53 -14.86
CA TYR A 242 -5.33 3.61 -14.62
C TYR A 242 -4.61 4.38 -15.75
N THR A 243 -3.83 5.38 -15.37
CA THR A 243 -2.91 6.11 -16.25
C THR A 243 -1.51 5.51 -16.23
N ASN A 244 -1.20 4.70 -15.19
CA ASN A 244 0.02 3.91 -15.07
C ASN A 244 -0.36 2.45 -14.76
N PRO A 245 -0.43 1.55 -15.76
CA PRO A 245 -0.78 0.15 -15.55
C PRO A 245 0.19 -0.62 -14.65
N ALA A 246 1.43 -0.16 -14.48
CA ALA A 246 2.40 -0.81 -13.59
C ALA A 246 1.92 -0.81 -12.12
N ALA A 247 1.11 0.17 -11.72
CA ALA A 247 0.51 0.23 -10.39
C ALA A 247 -0.43 -0.95 -10.08
N MET A 248 -0.95 -1.65 -11.10
CA MET A 248 -1.75 -2.87 -10.93
C MET A 248 -0.92 -4.08 -10.46
N ASN A 249 0.40 -4.03 -10.58
CA ASN A 249 1.30 -5.09 -10.12
C ASN A 249 1.98 -4.72 -8.79
N HIS A 250 1.24 -4.08 -7.90
CA HIS A 250 1.77 -3.53 -6.66
C HIS A 250 2.31 -4.60 -5.72
N TRP A 251 1.60 -5.73 -5.60
CA TRP A 251 1.95 -6.81 -4.70
C TRP A 251 1.86 -8.19 -5.35
N LYS A 252 2.63 -9.13 -4.81
CA LYS A 252 2.38 -10.55 -4.99
C LYS A 252 1.32 -10.99 -3.99
N ILE A 253 0.18 -11.50 -4.46
CA ILE A 253 -0.89 -11.98 -3.61
C ILE A 253 -1.11 -13.48 -3.86
N GLY A 254 -1.19 -14.25 -2.77
CA GLY A 254 -1.41 -15.68 -2.80
C GLY A 254 -1.40 -16.26 -1.39
N ALA A 255 -1.87 -17.49 -1.23
CA ALA A 255 -1.86 -18.15 0.07
C ALA A 255 -0.43 -18.26 0.61
N THR A 256 -0.20 -17.70 1.80
CA THR A 256 1.09 -17.77 2.48
C THR A 256 0.93 -18.17 3.94
N ASN A 257 1.86 -19.00 4.44
CA ASN A 257 1.92 -19.41 5.83
C ASN A 257 3.30 -19.05 6.38
N LEU A 258 3.31 -18.15 7.36
CA LEU A 258 4.55 -17.67 7.96
C LEU A 258 5.17 -18.65 8.96
N SER A 259 4.49 -19.71 9.39
CA SER A 259 5.02 -20.68 10.37
C SER A 259 6.30 -21.37 9.92
N ALA A 260 6.51 -21.52 8.62
CA ALA A 260 7.72 -22.12 8.05
C ALA A 260 8.83 -21.11 7.72
N LYS A 261 8.57 -19.81 7.89
CA LYS A 261 9.54 -18.75 7.56
C LYS A 261 10.54 -18.55 8.70
N ALA A 262 11.78 -18.26 8.32
CA ALA A 262 12.83 -17.95 9.29
C ALA A 262 12.49 -16.68 10.09
N GLY A 263 12.76 -16.71 11.41
CA GLY A 263 12.51 -15.58 12.30
C GLY A 263 11.03 -15.34 12.60
N ASN A 264 10.11 -16.29 12.29
CA ASN A 264 8.71 -16.12 12.64
C ASN A 264 8.52 -16.13 14.16
N ILE A 265 7.59 -15.28 14.62
CA ILE A 265 7.16 -15.19 16.01
C ILE A 265 5.62 -15.24 16.09
N PRO A 266 5.03 -15.61 17.24
CA PRO A 266 3.60 -15.39 17.48
C PRO A 266 3.26 -13.90 17.31
N ALA A 267 2.07 -13.61 16.77
CA ALA A 267 1.60 -12.25 16.55
C ALA A 267 0.08 -12.17 16.74
N ASN A 268 -0.39 -12.52 17.94
CA ASN A 268 -1.81 -12.42 18.28
C ASN A 268 -2.21 -10.99 18.63
N LEU A 269 -1.24 -10.17 19.04
CA LEU A 269 -1.44 -8.77 19.40
C LEU A 269 -0.32 -7.92 18.84
N VAL A 270 -0.69 -6.87 18.08
CA VAL A 270 0.22 -5.88 17.50
C VAL A 270 -0.14 -4.52 18.09
N GLN A 271 0.72 -3.95 18.94
CA GLN A 271 0.46 -2.68 19.61
C GLN A 271 1.34 -1.57 19.01
N LEU A 272 0.71 -0.47 18.62
CA LEU A 272 1.37 0.67 17.99
C LEU A 272 1.45 1.85 18.97
N ASN A 273 2.13 1.67 20.08
CA ASN A 273 2.25 2.66 21.15
C ASN A 273 3.00 3.94 20.72
N CYS A 274 3.73 3.88 19.59
CA CYS A 274 4.35 5.05 18.96
C CYS A 274 3.31 6.09 18.47
N PHE A 275 2.05 5.69 18.23
CA PHE A 275 0.91 6.55 17.93
C PHE A 275 0.18 6.91 19.24
N ARG A 276 0.69 7.91 19.92
CA ARG A 276 0.43 8.15 21.35
C ARG A 276 -0.97 8.66 21.67
N LEU A 277 -1.72 9.23 20.69
CA LEU A 277 -3.05 9.78 20.94
C LEU A 277 -4.08 8.65 21.07
N THR A 278 -4.23 7.84 20.05
CA THR A 278 -5.24 6.77 19.94
C THR A 278 -4.73 5.43 20.45
N LYS A 279 -3.39 5.24 20.48
CA LYS A 279 -2.71 3.98 20.87
C LYS A 279 -3.37 2.77 20.22
N PRO A 280 -3.39 2.73 18.88
CA PRO A 280 -4.07 1.67 18.17
C PRO A 280 -3.36 0.32 18.39
N TYR A 281 -4.15 -0.74 18.30
CA TYR A 281 -3.63 -2.09 18.25
C TYR A 281 -4.49 -2.97 17.37
N LEU A 282 -3.89 -4.01 16.84
CA LEU A 282 -4.57 -5.01 16.02
C LEU A 282 -4.53 -6.35 16.78
N SER A 283 -5.68 -6.98 16.92
CA SER A 283 -5.83 -8.26 17.64
C SER A 283 -6.24 -9.35 16.65
N TYR A 284 -5.49 -10.45 16.64
CA TYR A 284 -5.78 -11.58 15.76
C TYR A 284 -7.05 -12.30 16.19
N ASN A 285 -7.96 -12.45 15.25
CA ASN A 285 -9.20 -13.18 15.40
C ASN A 285 -9.07 -14.52 14.64
N ALA A 286 -8.81 -15.59 15.36
CA ALA A 286 -8.60 -16.91 14.76
C ALA A 286 -9.84 -17.48 14.04
N LYS A 287 -11.05 -16.96 14.32
CA LYS A 287 -12.28 -17.40 13.65
C LYS A 287 -12.38 -16.85 12.23
N THR A 288 -11.90 -15.63 12.02
CA THR A 288 -11.92 -14.95 10.71
C THR A 288 -10.59 -15.02 9.97
N GLY A 289 -9.51 -15.33 10.69
CA GLY A 289 -8.14 -15.30 10.15
C GLY A 289 -7.60 -13.89 9.92
N THR A 290 -8.21 -12.87 10.54
CA THR A 290 -7.90 -11.45 10.35
C THR A 290 -7.52 -10.75 11.65
N TYR A 291 -7.01 -9.55 11.54
CA TYR A 291 -6.67 -8.67 12.65
C TYR A 291 -7.73 -7.57 12.77
N ASP A 292 -8.48 -7.58 13.86
CA ASP A 292 -9.47 -6.55 14.18
C ASP A 292 -8.77 -5.31 14.72
N TYR A 293 -9.15 -4.13 14.25
CA TYR A 293 -8.53 -2.85 14.62
C TYR A 293 -9.19 -2.24 15.85
N TYR A 294 -8.36 -1.88 16.81
CA TYR A 294 -8.73 -1.22 18.05
C TYR A 294 -8.03 0.12 18.19
N GLU A 295 -8.73 1.08 18.75
CA GLU A 295 -8.18 2.38 19.14
C GLU A 295 -8.83 2.87 20.44
N ASN A 296 -8.13 3.70 21.19
CA ASN A 296 -8.61 4.16 22.51
C ASN A 296 -9.10 3.02 23.40
N LYS A 297 -8.44 1.86 23.35
CA LYS A 297 -8.76 0.62 24.09
C LYS A 297 -10.13 0.00 23.72
N LYS A 298 -10.73 0.36 22.62
CA LYS A 298 -12.02 -0.17 22.16
C LYS A 298 -11.90 -0.70 20.75
N LEU A 299 -12.67 -1.74 20.44
CA LEU A 299 -12.86 -2.18 19.05
C LEU A 299 -13.42 -1.01 18.25
N ALA A 300 -12.68 -0.59 17.21
CA ALA A 300 -13.18 0.42 16.31
C ALA A 300 -14.41 -0.12 15.56
N LYS A 301 -15.43 0.70 15.49
CA LYS A 301 -16.64 0.37 14.74
C LYS A 301 -16.92 1.47 13.73
N ASP A 302 -17.09 1.06 12.49
CA ASP A 302 -17.49 1.98 11.44
C ASP A 302 -18.81 2.66 11.77
N GLY A 303 -18.92 3.94 11.44
CA GLY A 303 -20.12 4.74 11.73
C GLY A 303 -21.31 4.35 10.87
N GLU A 304 -21.07 3.76 9.69
CA GLU A 304 -22.11 3.38 8.74
C GLU A 304 -22.60 1.95 8.97
N ASP A 305 -21.74 0.96 8.74
CA ASP A 305 -22.13 -0.45 8.75
C ASP A 305 -21.95 -1.15 10.11
N LYS A 306 -21.35 -0.45 11.08
CA LYS A 306 -21.07 -0.92 12.46
C LYS A 306 -20.09 -2.10 12.52
N LYS A 307 -19.46 -2.49 11.41
CA LYS A 307 -18.42 -3.51 11.39
C LYS A 307 -17.09 -2.94 11.90
N ALA A 308 -16.25 -3.80 12.40
CA ALA A 308 -14.89 -3.44 12.73
C ALA A 308 -14.02 -3.46 11.45
N PRO A 309 -13.15 -2.45 11.23
CA PRO A 309 -12.08 -2.59 10.27
C PRO A 309 -11.20 -3.79 10.63
N SER A 310 -10.94 -4.67 9.67
CA SER A 310 -10.32 -5.96 9.89
C SER A 310 -9.46 -6.33 8.69
N PHE A 311 -8.24 -6.84 8.93
CA PHE A 311 -7.18 -6.95 7.94
C PHE A 311 -6.58 -8.35 7.94
N ALA A 312 -6.44 -8.96 6.76
CA ALA A 312 -5.73 -10.24 6.58
C ALA A 312 -4.21 -10.07 6.73
N ASN A 313 -3.71 -8.90 6.37
CA ASN A 313 -2.30 -8.56 6.39
C ASN A 313 -2.05 -7.28 7.20
N VAL A 314 -0.97 -7.28 7.97
CA VAL A 314 -0.46 -6.09 8.67
C VAL A 314 1.01 -5.93 8.30
N ILE A 315 1.37 -4.75 7.82
CA ILE A 315 2.75 -4.38 7.51
C ILE A 315 3.13 -3.20 8.39
N LEU A 316 4.27 -3.28 9.05
CA LEU A 316 4.83 -2.17 9.82
C LEU A 316 6.15 -1.74 9.21
N GLN A 317 6.25 -0.47 8.83
CA GLN A 317 7.48 0.13 8.31
C GLN A 317 8.12 1.01 9.38
N ASN A 318 9.36 0.69 9.76
CA ASN A 318 10.18 1.57 10.57
C ASN A 318 10.76 2.67 9.68
N CYS A 319 10.31 3.90 9.84
CA CYS A 319 10.72 5.04 9.01
C CYS A 319 11.20 6.20 9.85
N THR A 320 12.32 6.80 9.46
CA THR A 320 12.72 8.13 9.96
C THR A 320 11.79 9.20 9.37
N PHE A 321 11.77 10.36 9.99
CA PHE A 321 11.00 11.50 9.51
C PHE A 321 11.75 12.82 9.72
N THR A 322 11.34 13.85 9.00
CA THR A 322 11.80 15.21 9.17
C THR A 322 10.61 16.11 9.52
N GLN A 323 10.70 16.83 10.65
CA GLN A 323 9.70 17.82 11.02
C GLN A 323 9.98 19.13 10.29
N TYR A 324 8.95 19.73 9.69
CA TYR A 324 9.08 20.96 8.91
C TYR A 324 8.95 22.24 9.73
N ASP A 325 8.08 22.24 10.75
CA ASP A 325 7.74 23.46 11.46
C ASP A 325 7.35 23.22 12.92
N LYS A 326 7.07 24.33 13.63
CA LYS A 326 6.66 24.33 15.04
C LYS A 326 5.29 23.67 15.31
N ASN A 327 4.45 23.49 14.28
CA ASN A 327 3.17 22.77 14.40
C ASN A 327 3.37 21.27 14.38
N GLY A 328 4.63 20.82 14.20
CA GLY A 328 4.99 19.41 14.15
C GLY A 328 4.69 18.74 12.82
N TYR A 329 4.38 19.50 11.76
CA TYR A 329 4.17 18.92 10.43
C TYR A 329 5.44 18.26 9.94
N LEU A 330 5.31 17.09 9.34
CA LEU A 330 6.43 16.22 9.03
C LEU A 330 6.28 15.51 7.69
N ILE A 331 7.39 15.01 7.19
CA ILE A 331 7.47 14.01 6.13
C ILE A 331 8.24 12.80 6.63
N TYR A 332 7.73 11.61 6.37
CA TYR A 332 8.50 10.38 6.54
C TYR A 332 9.42 10.14 5.35
N ASN A 333 10.61 9.62 5.63
CA ASN A 333 11.59 9.25 4.60
C ASN A 333 11.23 7.88 4.01
N VAL A 334 10.11 7.84 3.28
CA VAL A 334 9.58 6.61 2.66
C VAL A 334 10.28 6.23 1.36
N ILE A 335 11.15 7.09 0.82
CA ILE A 335 12.02 6.76 -0.33
C ILE A 335 13.35 6.26 0.23
N GLY A 336 13.78 5.06 -0.20
CA GLY A 336 14.95 4.37 0.33
C GLY A 336 14.59 2.97 0.79
N GLN A 337 15.09 2.58 1.95
CA GLN A 337 14.86 1.25 2.52
C GLN A 337 14.88 1.29 4.05
N GLY A 338 14.27 0.29 4.68
CA GLY A 338 14.28 0.15 6.13
C GLY A 338 13.73 -1.19 6.59
N ALA A 339 13.85 -1.43 7.90
CA ALA A 339 13.32 -2.64 8.53
C ALA A 339 11.81 -2.51 8.78
N GLY A 340 11.16 -3.66 8.99
CA GLY A 340 9.74 -3.70 9.32
C GLY A 340 9.28 -5.08 9.77
N TRP A 341 7.97 -5.24 9.87
CA TRP A 341 7.30 -6.50 10.15
C TRP A 341 6.24 -6.78 9.09
N TYR A 342 6.17 -8.02 8.64
CA TYR A 342 4.99 -8.57 7.94
C TYR A 342 4.29 -9.55 8.84
N ILE A 343 2.98 -9.39 8.99
CA ILE A 343 2.16 -10.06 9.99
C ILE A 343 0.90 -10.58 9.30
N THR A 344 0.63 -11.87 9.40
CA THR A 344 -0.59 -12.52 8.87
C THR A 344 -0.80 -13.87 9.56
N GLY A 345 -2.05 -14.34 9.67
CA GLY A 345 -2.36 -15.66 10.21
C GLY A 345 -1.86 -15.92 11.64
N GLY A 346 -1.81 -14.89 12.50
CA GLY A 346 -1.34 -15.01 13.88
C GLY A 346 0.18 -15.13 14.01
N LYS A 347 0.94 -14.84 12.94
CA LYS A 347 2.40 -14.90 12.89
C LYS A 347 2.98 -13.62 12.29
N ALA A 348 4.22 -13.31 12.68
CA ALA A 348 5.00 -12.22 12.11
C ALA A 348 6.38 -12.69 11.68
N ILE A 349 6.92 -12.06 10.66
CA ILE A 349 8.32 -12.18 10.25
C ILE A 349 8.95 -10.78 10.11
N PRO A 350 10.25 -10.64 10.41
CA PRO A 350 10.97 -9.43 10.08
C PRO A 350 11.11 -9.29 8.57
N ILE A 351 10.99 -8.07 8.08
CA ILE A 351 11.12 -7.72 6.65
C ILE A 351 12.01 -6.49 6.45
N MET A 352 12.43 -6.32 5.19
CA MET A 352 12.97 -5.05 4.67
C MET A 352 11.98 -4.47 3.68
N TRP A 353 11.70 -3.17 3.79
CA TRP A 353 10.97 -2.43 2.77
C TRP A 353 11.94 -1.61 1.91
N ALA A 354 11.59 -1.39 0.64
CA ALA A 354 12.34 -0.56 -0.28
C ALA A 354 11.42 0.17 -1.25
N LYS A 355 11.65 1.48 -1.43
CA LYS A 355 10.97 2.35 -2.40
C LYS A 355 12.01 3.16 -3.16
N ALA A 356 12.08 3.00 -4.47
CA ALA A 356 13.17 3.55 -5.29
C ALA A 356 12.96 5.02 -5.69
N SER A 357 11.71 5.51 -5.75
CA SER A 357 11.40 6.86 -6.20
C SER A 357 10.05 7.35 -5.66
N GLU A 358 9.72 8.60 -5.91
CA GLU A 358 8.48 9.24 -5.43
C GLU A 358 7.20 8.50 -5.89
N THR A 359 7.18 8.02 -7.11
CA THR A 359 6.04 7.28 -7.70
C THR A 359 6.28 5.78 -7.82
N GLY A 360 7.48 5.30 -7.46
CA GLY A 360 7.81 3.87 -7.46
C GLY A 360 7.05 3.11 -6.39
N ILE A 361 6.75 1.86 -6.65
CA ILE A 361 6.08 0.96 -5.70
C ILE A 361 7.00 0.66 -4.53
N THR A 362 6.43 0.56 -3.34
CA THR A 362 7.12 0.04 -2.15
C THR A 362 7.10 -1.48 -2.18
N HIS A 363 8.28 -2.08 -2.22
CA HIS A 363 8.47 -3.53 -2.18
C HIS A 363 8.87 -4.00 -0.78
N TYR A 364 8.50 -5.22 -0.44
CA TYR A 364 8.79 -5.83 0.86
C TYR A 364 9.48 -7.17 0.68
N TYR A 365 10.58 -7.41 1.40
CA TYR A 365 11.43 -8.58 1.26
C TYR A 365 11.62 -9.26 2.62
N ASP A 366 11.60 -10.59 2.64
CA ASP A 366 12.00 -11.35 3.84
C ASP A 366 13.54 -11.31 4.01
N LEU A 367 14.02 -11.88 5.12
CA LEU A 367 15.46 -11.87 5.43
C LEU A 367 16.33 -12.68 4.43
N SER A 368 15.71 -13.48 3.57
CA SER A 368 16.42 -14.16 2.47
C SER A 368 16.57 -13.28 1.23
N GLY A 369 15.94 -12.11 1.21
CA GLY A 369 15.86 -11.22 0.06
C GLY A 369 14.75 -11.62 -0.93
N ALA A 370 13.90 -12.57 -0.59
CA ALA A 370 12.74 -12.92 -1.39
C ALA A 370 11.61 -11.92 -1.11
N GLU A 371 10.98 -11.43 -2.17
CA GLU A 371 9.81 -10.57 -2.03
C GLU A 371 8.66 -11.35 -1.39
N ILE A 372 8.01 -10.74 -0.39
CA ILE A 372 6.91 -11.40 0.33
C ILE A 372 5.68 -11.57 -0.56
N THR A 373 4.86 -12.56 -0.20
CA THR A 373 3.53 -12.76 -0.79
C THR A 373 2.49 -12.48 0.28
N LEU A 374 1.53 -11.59 0.00
CA LEU A 374 0.45 -11.27 0.91
C LEU A 374 -0.68 -12.28 0.76
N ASN A 375 -1.33 -12.64 1.88
CA ASN A 375 -2.57 -13.41 1.84
C ASN A 375 -3.70 -12.59 1.18
N PRO A 376 -4.62 -13.23 0.43
CA PRO A 376 -5.80 -12.54 -0.05
C PRO A 376 -6.58 -11.89 1.10
N GLY A 377 -6.97 -10.64 0.92
CA GLY A 377 -7.71 -9.85 1.90
C GLY A 377 -7.17 -8.42 2.06
N LYS A 378 -7.80 -7.67 2.93
CA LYS A 378 -7.45 -6.28 3.23
C LYS A 378 -6.11 -6.17 3.93
N THR A 379 -5.42 -5.03 3.74
CA THR A 379 -4.08 -4.79 4.31
C THR A 379 -4.04 -3.49 5.12
N TYR A 380 -3.50 -3.57 6.34
CA TYR A 380 -3.12 -2.41 7.14
C TYR A 380 -1.62 -2.17 7.04
N ILE A 381 -1.22 -0.89 6.90
CA ILE A 381 0.19 -0.48 6.83
C ILE A 381 0.43 0.63 7.84
N GLY A 382 1.22 0.35 8.87
CA GLY A 382 1.68 1.34 9.85
C GLY A 382 3.03 1.92 9.45
N ILE A 383 3.10 3.23 9.15
CA ILE A 383 4.38 3.94 8.98
C ILE A 383 4.82 4.44 10.35
N CYS A 384 5.61 3.63 11.03
CA CYS A 384 6.00 3.86 12.42
C CYS A 384 7.26 4.71 12.51
N PRO A 385 7.29 5.72 13.42
CA PRO A 385 8.44 6.60 13.58
C PRO A 385 9.63 5.87 14.22
N SER A 386 10.82 5.97 13.61
CA SER A 386 12.02 5.28 14.07
C SER A 386 12.47 5.70 15.48
N ASP A 387 12.20 6.92 15.89
CA ASP A 387 12.55 7.44 17.21
C ASP A 387 11.72 6.83 18.37
N ASP A 388 10.64 6.09 18.02
CA ASP A 388 9.77 5.40 18.99
C ASP A 388 9.43 3.95 18.53
N TRP A 389 10.22 3.40 17.62
CA TRP A 389 10.03 2.04 17.09
C TRP A 389 10.02 0.96 18.18
N THR A 390 10.83 1.13 19.23
CA THR A 390 10.90 0.19 20.35
C THR A 390 9.61 0.11 21.17
N SER A 391 8.69 1.05 21.03
CA SER A 391 7.36 1.01 21.66
C SER A 391 6.34 0.21 20.86
N VAL A 392 6.67 -0.18 19.63
CA VAL A 392 5.87 -1.12 18.82
C VAL A 392 6.12 -2.53 19.32
N THR A 393 5.06 -3.26 19.66
CA THR A 393 5.17 -4.64 20.17
C THR A 393 4.36 -5.60 19.32
N VAL A 394 4.93 -6.79 19.08
CA VAL A 394 4.31 -7.91 18.36
C VAL A 394 4.44 -9.13 19.23
N SER A 395 3.31 -9.77 19.64
CA SER A 395 3.30 -10.90 20.58
C SER A 395 2.18 -11.91 20.30
#